data_00d9e1dd86ad4e421fc2222de5de3efc
#
_entry.id   00d9e1dd86ad4e421fc2222de5de3efc
#
_cell.length_a   1.000
_cell.length_b   1.000
_cell.length_c   1.000
_cell.angle_alpha   90.00
_cell.angle_beta   90.00
_cell.angle_gamma   90.00
#
_symmetry.space_group_name_H-M   'P 1'
#
loop_
_entity.id
_entity.type
_entity.pdbx_description
1 polymer ?
#
loop_
_entity_poly.entity_id
_entity_poly.type
_entity_poly.pdbx_seq_one_letter_code
_entity_poly.pdbx_strand_id
1 'polypeptide(L)'
;MKNWIEKEQPEEGALQSLKKDLKIDAFICSLLLQREVNSLKKAQKFFRPDINLLNDPFLMKDMKKVVEKIQNSKEHRIMILGDYDVDGTTSTAMLYKYFKNMDYDLLYYIPDRYEEGYGVSEKAVKYAEINKVSLIITVDCGIKAVHQVDLSNSKNIDVIICDHHLPGEQIPNAFGILNPKQENCNYPFKELCGCGIAYKLIIAHNSLLESSIDTSIFLDFVALATVSDMMPLIDENRIMVFHGLNVMNSKPRIGLRNFLKSINGKIDESKISFNIGPRINAAGRMKTGKIIVDLLIEEDINRANTLSNDVEYLNQ
;
A
#
# COMPACT_ATOMS: atom_id res chain seq x y z
N MET A 1 12.47 -18.57 31.03
CA MET A 1 12.80 -17.22 31.52
C MET A 1 12.73 -16.27 30.34
N LYS A 2 12.11 -15.09 30.49
CA LYS A 2 12.16 -14.06 29.45
C LYS A 2 13.49 -13.33 29.56
N ASN A 3 14.33 -13.41 28.53
CA ASN A 3 15.57 -12.63 28.50
C ASN A 3 15.26 -11.22 28.03
N TRP A 4 15.61 -10.23 28.86
CA TRP A 4 15.58 -8.83 28.47
C TRP A 4 16.86 -8.51 27.70
N ILE A 5 16.71 -7.94 26.50
CA ILE A 5 17.82 -7.43 25.70
C ILE A 5 17.72 -5.91 25.74
N GLU A 6 18.70 -5.27 26.36
CA GLU A 6 18.79 -3.83 26.37
C GLU A 6 19.30 -3.32 25.03
N LYS A 7 18.65 -2.28 24.48
CA LYS A 7 19.17 -1.62 23.28
C LYS A 7 20.46 -0.88 23.59
N GLU A 8 21.38 -0.87 22.63
CA GLU A 8 22.60 -0.05 22.73
C GLU A 8 22.28 1.39 23.04
N GLN A 9 23.02 1.95 23.99
CA GLN A 9 22.89 3.37 24.32
C GLN A 9 23.50 4.21 23.18
N PRO A 10 22.86 5.33 22.79
CA PRO A 10 23.43 6.22 21.80
C PRO A 10 24.77 6.80 22.26
N GLU A 11 25.64 7.13 21.30
CA GLU A 11 26.87 7.85 21.58
C GLU A 11 26.60 9.16 22.31
N GLU A 12 27.36 9.44 23.38
CA GLU A 12 27.20 10.63 24.24
C GLU A 12 27.28 11.93 23.41
N GLY A 13 28.20 12.00 22.45
CA GLY A 13 28.34 13.15 21.54
C GLY A 13 27.10 13.46 20.74
N ALA A 14 26.46 12.39 20.14
CA ALA A 14 25.22 12.51 19.39
C ALA A 14 24.05 12.93 20.31
N LEU A 15 24.01 12.37 21.54
CA LEU A 15 22.98 12.68 22.51
C LEU A 15 23.04 14.17 22.91
N GLN A 16 24.23 14.70 23.28
CA GLN A 16 24.41 16.09 23.64
C GLN A 16 24.13 17.06 22.50
N SER A 17 24.53 16.70 21.27
CA SER A 17 24.21 17.49 20.07
C SER A 17 22.70 17.60 19.87
N LEU A 18 21.98 16.47 19.86
CA LEU A 18 20.54 16.46 19.65
C LEU A 18 19.79 17.19 20.79
N LYS A 19 20.23 17.03 22.05
CA LYS A 19 19.68 17.73 23.21
C LYS A 19 19.83 19.24 23.08
N LYS A 20 21.00 19.72 22.62
CA LYS A 20 21.26 21.14 22.38
C LYS A 20 20.33 21.70 21.30
N ASP A 21 20.15 20.95 20.20
CA ASP A 21 19.34 21.37 19.05
C ASP A 21 17.84 21.38 19.34
N LEU A 22 17.34 20.35 20.03
CA LEU A 22 15.92 20.20 20.33
C LEU A 22 15.46 20.85 21.60
N LYS A 23 16.39 21.11 22.56
CA LYS A 23 16.10 21.65 23.89
C LYS A 23 15.06 20.81 24.66
N ILE A 24 15.15 19.50 24.57
CA ILE A 24 14.29 18.52 25.25
C ILE A 24 15.11 17.61 26.14
N ASP A 25 14.44 16.78 26.94
CA ASP A 25 15.08 15.86 27.87
C ASP A 25 16.00 14.84 27.15
N ALA A 26 17.13 14.49 27.80
CA ALA A 26 18.11 13.56 27.27
C ALA A 26 17.53 12.16 27.03
N PHE A 27 16.59 11.70 27.87
CA PHE A 27 15.92 10.44 27.69
C PHE A 27 15.11 10.39 26.38
N ILE A 28 14.39 11.47 26.06
CA ILE A 28 13.66 11.60 24.80
C ILE A 28 14.63 11.64 23.60
N CYS A 29 15.75 12.36 23.73
CA CYS A 29 16.79 12.37 22.70
C CYS A 29 17.37 10.97 22.47
N SER A 30 17.61 10.19 23.52
CA SER A 30 18.07 8.81 23.42
C SER A 30 17.07 7.94 22.65
N LEU A 31 15.78 8.03 22.95
CA LEU A 31 14.72 7.31 22.22
C LEU A 31 14.63 7.72 20.74
N LEU A 32 14.88 8.99 20.43
CA LEU A 32 14.92 9.48 19.04
C LEU A 32 16.12 8.93 18.29
N LEU A 33 17.32 8.96 18.91
CA LEU A 33 18.54 8.40 18.33
C LEU A 33 18.42 6.90 18.05
N GLN A 34 17.83 6.14 18.97
CA GLN A 34 17.51 4.71 18.76
C GLN A 34 16.54 4.45 17.60
N ARG A 35 15.89 5.49 17.07
CA ARG A 35 15.00 5.48 15.88
C ARG A 35 15.62 6.20 14.69
N GLU A 36 16.95 6.43 14.73
CA GLU A 36 17.72 7.10 13.67
C GLU A 36 17.29 8.58 13.42
N VAL A 37 16.56 9.17 14.37
CA VAL A 37 16.21 10.59 14.38
C VAL A 37 17.35 11.37 15.03
N ASN A 38 18.40 11.64 14.26
CA ASN A 38 19.69 12.15 14.74
C ASN A 38 19.98 13.60 14.36
N SER A 39 18.98 14.36 13.93
CA SER A 39 19.16 15.79 13.60
C SER A 39 17.86 16.57 13.82
N LEU A 40 17.98 17.90 13.97
CA LEU A 40 16.83 18.79 14.09
C LEU A 40 15.85 18.63 12.93
N LYS A 41 16.35 18.51 11.69
CA LYS A 41 15.51 18.31 10.49
C LYS A 41 14.73 17.01 10.54
N LYS A 42 15.38 15.90 10.92
CA LYS A 42 14.69 14.62 11.08
C LYS A 42 13.66 14.66 12.23
N ALA A 43 14.00 15.31 13.35
CA ALA A 43 13.08 15.47 14.47
C ALA A 43 11.86 16.32 14.09
N GLN A 44 12.04 17.41 13.36
CA GLN A 44 10.92 18.21 12.85
C GLN A 44 9.99 17.37 11.96
N LYS A 45 10.54 16.60 11.01
CA LYS A 45 9.78 15.68 10.14
C LYS A 45 9.06 14.60 10.97
N PHE A 46 9.71 14.09 12.01
CA PHE A 46 9.15 13.05 12.89
C PHE A 46 7.96 13.55 13.71
N PHE A 47 8.07 14.76 14.32
CA PHE A 47 7.02 15.32 15.17
C PHE A 47 5.93 16.08 14.42
N ARG A 48 6.23 16.56 13.21
CA ARG A 48 5.32 17.33 12.35
C ARG A 48 5.31 16.74 10.96
N PRO A 49 4.68 15.56 10.78
CA PRO A 49 4.57 14.95 9.46
C PRO A 49 3.82 15.89 8.50
N ASP A 50 4.48 16.28 7.42
CA ASP A 50 3.94 17.14 6.38
C ASP A 50 3.87 16.37 5.06
N ILE A 51 2.69 16.33 4.43
CA ILE A 51 2.44 15.62 3.18
C ILE A 51 3.34 16.12 2.04
N ASN A 52 3.72 17.39 2.06
CA ASN A 52 4.61 18.00 1.07
C ASN A 52 6.07 17.50 1.18
N LEU A 53 6.41 16.74 2.21
CA LEU A 53 7.73 16.13 2.38
C LEU A 53 7.83 14.72 1.79
N LEU A 54 6.78 14.24 1.13
CA LEU A 54 6.85 13.00 0.38
C LEU A 54 7.82 13.16 -0.81
N ASN A 55 8.61 12.11 -1.04
CA ASN A 55 9.56 12.13 -2.15
C ASN A 55 8.83 12.16 -3.51
N ASP A 56 9.47 12.76 -4.51
CA ASP A 56 8.97 12.78 -5.87
C ASP A 56 8.79 11.34 -6.39
N PRO A 57 7.58 10.93 -6.81
CA PRO A 57 7.34 9.59 -7.31
C PRO A 57 8.14 9.26 -8.58
N PHE A 58 8.52 10.26 -9.37
CA PHE A 58 9.31 10.07 -10.60
C PHE A 58 10.77 9.65 -10.34
N LEU A 59 11.25 9.71 -9.10
CA LEU A 59 12.52 9.11 -8.71
C LEU A 59 12.48 7.57 -8.71
N MET A 60 11.28 6.98 -8.69
CA MET A 60 11.12 5.53 -8.80
C MET A 60 11.35 5.08 -10.23
N LYS A 61 12.23 4.07 -10.37
CA LYS A 61 12.52 3.48 -11.68
C LYS A 61 11.22 3.11 -12.40
N ASP A 62 11.16 3.35 -13.68
CA ASP A 62 10.04 3.07 -14.57
C ASP A 62 8.77 3.93 -14.37
N MET A 63 8.66 4.77 -13.34
CA MET A 63 7.44 5.50 -13.03
C MET A 63 6.88 6.28 -14.23
N LYS A 64 7.72 7.04 -14.93
CA LYS A 64 7.26 7.85 -16.08
C LYS A 64 6.65 7.00 -17.18
N LYS A 65 7.38 5.95 -17.63
CA LYS A 65 6.87 5.07 -18.70
C LYS A 65 5.63 4.29 -18.31
N VAL A 66 5.51 3.94 -17.01
CA VAL A 66 4.33 3.26 -16.46
C VAL A 66 3.11 4.18 -16.53
N VAL A 67 3.24 5.42 -16.08
CA VAL A 67 2.14 6.40 -16.14
C VAL A 67 1.71 6.65 -17.59
N GLU A 68 2.66 6.88 -18.52
CA GLU A 68 2.38 7.07 -19.94
C GLU A 68 1.67 5.84 -20.54
N LYS A 69 2.08 4.62 -20.16
CA LYS A 69 1.40 3.38 -20.59
C LYS A 69 -0.04 3.31 -20.12
N ILE A 70 -0.30 3.62 -18.85
CA ILE A 70 -1.66 3.61 -18.30
C ILE A 70 -2.54 4.64 -19.02
N GLN A 71 -2.04 5.85 -19.25
CA GLN A 71 -2.76 6.89 -20.00
C GLN A 71 -3.14 6.42 -21.41
N ASN A 72 -2.20 5.81 -22.12
CA ASN A 72 -2.41 5.29 -23.48
C ASN A 72 -3.33 4.04 -23.49
N SER A 73 -3.59 3.44 -22.35
CA SER A 73 -4.47 2.27 -22.20
C SER A 73 -5.91 2.63 -21.80
N LYS A 74 -6.29 3.91 -21.80
CA LYS A 74 -7.61 4.36 -21.32
C LYS A 74 -8.78 3.75 -22.09
N GLU A 75 -8.62 3.55 -23.40
CA GLU A 75 -9.64 2.95 -24.26
C GLU A 75 -9.66 1.41 -24.22
N HIS A 76 -8.83 0.82 -23.36
CA HIS A 76 -8.67 -0.62 -23.23
C HIS A 76 -8.98 -1.07 -21.81
N ARG A 77 -9.38 -2.33 -21.69
CA ARG A 77 -9.66 -2.91 -20.37
C ARG A 77 -8.39 -3.20 -19.61
N ILE A 78 -8.34 -2.70 -18.37
CA ILE A 78 -7.25 -2.89 -17.43
C ILE A 78 -7.71 -3.80 -16.29
N MET A 79 -6.87 -4.74 -15.87
CA MET A 79 -7.10 -5.55 -14.69
C MET A 79 -6.11 -5.19 -13.57
N ILE A 80 -6.62 -4.85 -12.40
CA ILE A 80 -5.82 -4.70 -11.18
C ILE A 80 -5.80 -6.05 -10.48
N LEU A 81 -4.60 -6.60 -10.26
CA LEU A 81 -4.40 -7.90 -9.63
C LEU A 81 -3.64 -7.70 -8.33
N GLY A 82 -4.27 -7.95 -7.20
CA GLY A 82 -3.64 -7.86 -5.88
C GLY A 82 -3.53 -9.19 -5.16
N ASP A 83 -2.77 -9.21 -4.07
CA ASP A 83 -2.79 -10.35 -3.15
C ASP A 83 -4.02 -10.31 -2.22
N TYR A 84 -4.23 -11.38 -1.47
CA TYR A 84 -5.43 -11.61 -0.64
C TYR A 84 -5.34 -11.03 0.78
N ASP A 85 -4.20 -10.50 1.20
CA ASP A 85 -4.01 -9.89 2.52
C ASP A 85 -4.42 -8.40 2.57
N VAL A 86 -4.14 -7.71 3.69
CA VAL A 86 -4.54 -6.31 3.84
C VAL A 86 -3.85 -5.43 2.83
N ASP A 87 -2.55 -5.60 2.57
CA ASP A 87 -1.80 -4.74 1.65
C ASP A 87 -2.30 -4.94 0.21
N GLY A 88 -2.41 -6.17 -0.27
CA GLY A 88 -2.91 -6.47 -1.62
C GLY A 88 -4.35 -6.02 -1.83
N THR A 89 -5.26 -6.28 -0.88
CA THR A 89 -6.69 -5.90 -1.02
C THR A 89 -6.90 -4.39 -0.94
N THR A 90 -6.19 -3.67 -0.06
CA THR A 90 -6.29 -2.20 0.02
C THR A 90 -5.66 -1.52 -1.18
N SER A 91 -4.53 -2.02 -1.68
CA SER A 91 -3.88 -1.55 -2.90
C SER A 91 -4.80 -1.68 -4.11
N THR A 92 -5.44 -2.85 -4.25
CA THR A 92 -6.41 -3.13 -5.31
C THR A 92 -7.60 -2.19 -5.24
N ALA A 93 -8.21 -2.05 -4.06
CA ALA A 93 -9.36 -1.17 -3.85
C ALA A 93 -9.01 0.30 -4.12
N MET A 94 -7.84 0.74 -3.71
CA MET A 94 -7.35 2.10 -3.90
C MET A 94 -7.17 2.43 -5.39
N LEU A 95 -6.43 1.61 -6.13
CA LEU A 95 -6.23 1.84 -7.58
C LEU A 95 -7.53 1.74 -8.34
N TYR A 96 -8.39 0.75 -8.00
CA TYR A 96 -9.70 0.60 -8.63
C TYR A 96 -10.56 1.86 -8.46
N LYS A 97 -10.67 2.40 -7.23
CA LYS A 97 -11.45 3.64 -7.00
C LYS A 97 -10.84 4.84 -7.73
N TYR A 98 -9.53 4.97 -7.70
CA TYR A 98 -8.84 6.09 -8.36
C TYR A 98 -9.08 6.07 -9.88
N PHE A 99 -8.80 4.98 -10.57
CA PHE A 99 -8.95 4.89 -12.02
C PHE A 99 -10.42 4.85 -12.45
N LYS A 100 -11.32 4.29 -11.62
CA LYS A 100 -12.75 4.34 -11.87
C LYS A 100 -13.30 5.76 -11.91
N ASN A 101 -12.81 6.63 -11.03
CA ASN A 101 -13.17 8.06 -11.03
C ASN A 101 -12.65 8.81 -12.26
N MET A 102 -11.80 8.19 -13.07
CA MET A 102 -11.26 8.71 -14.34
C MET A 102 -11.83 8.01 -15.57
N ASP A 103 -12.93 7.23 -15.40
CA ASP A 103 -13.65 6.52 -16.45
C ASP A 103 -12.81 5.47 -17.21
N TYR A 104 -11.86 4.81 -16.53
CA TYR A 104 -11.19 3.63 -17.07
C TYR A 104 -12.10 2.40 -17.04
N ASP A 105 -12.01 1.52 -18.08
CA ASP A 105 -12.66 0.21 -18.06
C ASP A 105 -11.84 -0.77 -17.23
N LEU A 106 -12.35 -1.12 -16.04
CA LEU A 106 -11.59 -1.81 -15.01
C LEU A 106 -12.21 -3.13 -14.59
N LEU A 107 -11.36 -4.12 -14.44
CA LEU A 107 -11.60 -5.31 -13.64
C LEU A 107 -10.63 -5.36 -12.48
N TYR A 108 -10.94 -6.15 -11.46
CA TYR A 108 -9.94 -6.54 -10.48
C TYR A 108 -9.98 -8.05 -10.23
N TYR A 109 -8.87 -8.58 -9.76
CA TYR A 109 -8.70 -9.99 -9.47
C TYR A 109 -7.91 -10.16 -8.17
N ILE A 110 -8.43 -11.01 -7.29
CA ILE A 110 -7.72 -11.46 -6.08
C ILE A 110 -7.66 -12.99 -6.16
N PRO A 111 -6.46 -13.59 -6.16
CA PRO A 111 -6.31 -15.04 -6.24
C PRO A 111 -6.90 -15.74 -5.03
N ASP A 112 -7.40 -16.95 -5.23
CA ASP A 112 -7.77 -17.82 -4.13
C ASP A 112 -6.52 -18.43 -3.50
N ARG A 113 -6.33 -18.19 -2.20
CA ARG A 113 -5.14 -18.63 -1.47
C ARG A 113 -4.90 -20.14 -1.55
N TYR A 114 -5.96 -20.93 -1.54
CA TYR A 114 -5.87 -22.40 -1.47
C TYR A 114 -5.77 -23.04 -2.87
N GLU A 115 -6.46 -22.48 -3.85
CA GLU A 115 -6.48 -23.03 -5.21
C GLU A 115 -5.33 -22.50 -6.08
N GLU A 116 -4.88 -21.25 -5.85
CA GLU A 116 -3.96 -20.54 -6.73
C GLU A 116 -2.63 -20.18 -6.04
N GLY A 117 -2.64 -20.07 -4.70
CA GLY A 117 -1.49 -19.65 -3.94
C GLY A 117 -1.33 -18.13 -3.88
N TYR A 118 -0.10 -17.69 -3.68
CA TYR A 118 0.28 -16.29 -3.54
C TYR A 118 0.59 -15.64 -4.90
N GLY A 119 0.07 -14.44 -5.11
CA GLY A 119 0.49 -13.55 -6.19
C GLY A 119 -0.14 -13.88 -7.55
N VAL A 120 0.61 -13.66 -8.62
CA VAL A 120 0.10 -13.84 -10.00
C VAL A 120 0.00 -15.31 -10.35
N SER A 121 -1.21 -15.80 -10.66
CA SER A 121 -1.47 -17.17 -11.06
C SER A 121 -1.71 -17.29 -12.58
N GLU A 122 -1.51 -18.48 -13.15
CA GLU A 122 -1.90 -18.76 -14.54
C GLU A 122 -3.42 -18.63 -14.73
N LYS A 123 -4.21 -18.95 -13.70
CA LYS A 123 -5.67 -18.78 -13.69
C LYS A 123 -6.05 -17.31 -13.84
N ALA A 124 -5.32 -16.41 -13.17
CA ALA A 124 -5.49 -14.96 -13.28
C ALA A 124 -5.16 -14.46 -14.71
N VAL A 125 -4.08 -14.97 -15.33
CA VAL A 125 -3.72 -14.63 -16.71
C VAL A 125 -4.79 -15.13 -17.71
N LYS A 126 -5.29 -16.34 -17.51
CA LYS A 126 -6.39 -16.89 -18.33
C LYS A 126 -7.68 -16.09 -18.14
N TYR A 127 -7.98 -15.66 -16.92
CA TYR A 127 -9.13 -14.79 -16.65
C TYR A 127 -8.98 -13.44 -17.39
N ALA A 128 -7.79 -12.85 -17.39
CA ALA A 128 -7.50 -11.63 -18.13
C ALA A 128 -7.70 -11.81 -19.63
N GLU A 129 -7.20 -12.92 -20.22
CA GLU A 129 -7.38 -13.25 -21.64
C GLU A 129 -8.86 -13.37 -22.02
N ILE A 130 -9.66 -14.15 -21.27
CA ILE A 130 -11.09 -14.34 -21.51
C ILE A 130 -11.86 -13.01 -21.46
N ASN A 131 -11.46 -12.11 -20.56
CA ASN A 131 -12.11 -10.82 -20.37
C ASN A 131 -11.53 -9.71 -21.28
N LYS A 132 -10.66 -10.05 -22.23
CA LYS A 132 -10.06 -9.12 -23.19
C LYS A 132 -9.29 -7.97 -22.52
N VAL A 133 -8.59 -8.29 -21.44
CA VAL A 133 -7.71 -7.36 -20.77
C VAL A 133 -6.47 -7.12 -21.62
N SER A 134 -6.04 -5.90 -21.79
CA SER A 134 -4.81 -5.52 -22.49
C SER A 134 -3.65 -5.19 -21.57
N LEU A 135 -3.96 -4.83 -20.32
CA LEU A 135 -2.98 -4.44 -19.32
C LEU A 135 -3.35 -5.01 -17.96
N ILE A 136 -2.41 -5.71 -17.33
CA ILE A 136 -2.50 -6.11 -15.93
C ILE A 136 -1.61 -5.17 -15.10
N ILE A 137 -2.16 -4.61 -14.02
CA ILE A 137 -1.39 -3.89 -13.00
C ILE A 137 -1.41 -4.76 -11.76
N THR A 138 -0.27 -5.36 -11.41
CA THR A 138 -0.16 -6.11 -10.16
C THR A 138 0.14 -5.17 -9.01
N VAL A 139 -0.41 -5.45 -7.83
CA VAL A 139 -0.14 -4.71 -6.60
C VAL A 139 0.19 -5.67 -5.48
N ASP A 140 1.23 -5.35 -4.70
CA ASP A 140 1.72 -6.15 -3.59
C ASP A 140 2.17 -7.56 -3.98
N CYS A 141 2.43 -7.78 -5.26
CA CYS A 141 2.92 -9.05 -5.80
C CYS A 141 3.50 -8.85 -7.20
N GLY A 142 4.14 -9.90 -7.72
CA GLY A 142 4.54 -9.96 -9.12
C GLY A 142 6.03 -9.88 -9.38
N ILE A 143 6.86 -9.35 -8.46
CA ILE A 143 8.32 -9.18 -8.69
C ILE A 143 9.07 -10.50 -8.92
N LYS A 144 8.46 -11.64 -8.56
CA LYS A 144 9.02 -12.98 -8.78
C LYS A 144 8.23 -13.80 -9.81
N ALA A 145 7.19 -13.23 -10.43
CA ALA A 145 6.27 -13.93 -11.32
C ALA A 145 6.79 -14.00 -12.77
N VAL A 146 8.02 -14.47 -12.98
CA VAL A 146 8.68 -14.50 -14.31
C VAL A 146 7.83 -15.27 -15.33
N HIS A 147 7.46 -16.50 -15.00
CA HIS A 147 6.69 -17.37 -15.91
C HIS A 147 5.31 -16.78 -16.24
N GLN A 148 4.60 -16.23 -15.27
CA GLN A 148 3.26 -15.68 -15.46
C GLN A 148 3.27 -14.38 -16.28
N VAL A 149 4.33 -13.59 -16.14
CA VAL A 149 4.55 -12.39 -16.97
C VAL A 149 4.85 -12.81 -18.42
N ASP A 150 5.71 -13.81 -18.63
CA ASP A 150 5.99 -14.33 -19.97
C ASP A 150 4.73 -14.93 -20.61
N LEU A 151 3.90 -15.64 -19.84
CA LEU A 151 2.61 -16.14 -20.29
C LEU A 151 1.68 -14.99 -20.69
N SER A 152 1.60 -13.91 -19.90
CA SER A 152 0.80 -12.72 -20.23
C SER A 152 1.28 -12.08 -21.52
N ASN A 153 2.60 -11.89 -21.66
CA ASN A 153 3.21 -11.33 -22.87
C ASN A 153 2.88 -12.18 -24.11
N SER A 154 2.89 -13.52 -24.00
CA SER A 154 2.52 -14.43 -25.10
C SER A 154 1.05 -14.29 -25.56
N LYS A 155 0.19 -13.70 -24.70
CA LYS A 155 -1.22 -13.39 -24.95
C LYS A 155 -1.44 -11.94 -25.39
N ASN A 156 -0.39 -11.16 -25.64
CA ASN A 156 -0.40 -9.72 -25.89
C ASN A 156 -1.06 -8.92 -24.74
N ILE A 157 -0.85 -9.35 -23.50
CA ILE A 157 -1.28 -8.66 -22.29
C ILE A 157 -0.05 -8.08 -21.63
N ASP A 158 0.09 -6.76 -21.63
CA ASP A 158 1.18 -6.07 -20.93
C ASP A 158 1.02 -6.18 -19.41
N VAL A 159 2.14 -6.20 -18.69
CA VAL A 159 2.12 -6.27 -17.22
C VAL A 159 2.91 -5.12 -16.63
N ILE A 160 2.31 -4.40 -15.68
CA ILE A 160 2.96 -3.44 -14.79
C ILE A 160 2.98 -4.05 -13.41
N ILE A 161 4.15 -4.02 -12.75
CA ILE A 161 4.33 -4.57 -11.40
C ILE A 161 4.51 -3.42 -10.41
N CYS A 162 3.64 -3.34 -9.41
CA CYS A 162 3.76 -2.46 -8.24
C CYS A 162 3.99 -3.35 -7.00
N ASP A 163 5.24 -3.55 -6.60
CA ASP A 163 5.60 -4.52 -5.57
C ASP A 163 6.71 -4.00 -4.66
N HIS A 164 6.74 -4.41 -3.42
CA HIS A 164 7.74 -4.02 -2.42
C HIS A 164 8.61 -5.19 -1.93
N HIS A 165 8.32 -6.40 -2.36
CA HIS A 165 9.09 -7.58 -2.00
C HIS A 165 10.49 -7.55 -2.63
N LEU A 166 11.43 -8.27 -2.02
CA LEU A 166 12.77 -8.38 -2.57
C LEU A 166 12.74 -9.08 -3.93
N PRO A 167 13.37 -8.49 -4.94
CA PRO A 167 13.52 -9.12 -6.24
C PRO A 167 14.17 -10.50 -6.14
N GLY A 168 13.80 -11.42 -7.05
CA GLY A 168 14.46 -12.70 -7.22
C GLY A 168 15.74 -12.57 -8.05
N GLU A 169 16.41 -13.71 -8.32
CA GLU A 169 17.57 -13.77 -9.21
C GLU A 169 17.22 -13.34 -10.64
N GLN A 170 16.01 -13.67 -11.07
CA GLN A 170 15.46 -13.24 -12.35
C GLN A 170 14.35 -12.23 -12.14
N ILE A 171 14.38 -11.19 -12.94
CA ILE A 171 13.37 -10.13 -12.95
C ILE A 171 12.36 -10.41 -14.07
N PRO A 172 11.05 -10.37 -13.81
CA PRO A 172 10.03 -10.54 -14.85
C PRO A 172 10.20 -9.55 -16.00
N ASN A 173 9.98 -10.00 -17.24
CA ASN A 173 9.99 -9.14 -18.44
C ASN A 173 8.68 -8.35 -18.54
N ALA A 174 8.35 -7.59 -17.50
CA ALA A 174 7.18 -6.74 -17.43
C ALA A 174 7.42 -5.44 -18.21
N PHE A 175 6.32 -4.79 -18.66
CA PHE A 175 6.39 -3.49 -19.31
C PHE A 175 7.07 -2.45 -18.41
N GLY A 176 6.77 -2.47 -17.12
CA GLY A 176 7.40 -1.61 -16.13
C GLY A 176 7.26 -2.18 -14.73
N ILE A 177 8.26 -1.88 -13.89
CA ILE A 177 8.30 -2.39 -12.51
C ILE A 177 8.51 -1.22 -11.55
N LEU A 178 7.51 -0.95 -10.74
CA LEU A 178 7.57 -0.01 -9.63
C LEU A 178 7.89 -0.79 -8.35
N ASN A 179 9.18 -0.85 -8.04
CA ASN A 179 9.68 -1.45 -6.80
C ASN A 179 10.93 -0.69 -6.37
N PRO A 180 10.92 -0.01 -5.23
CA PRO A 180 12.08 0.76 -4.76
C PRO A 180 13.30 -0.09 -4.44
N LYS A 181 13.14 -1.41 -4.21
CA LYS A 181 14.21 -2.36 -3.88
C LYS A 181 14.90 -2.94 -5.12
N GLN A 182 14.46 -2.56 -6.34
CA GLN A 182 15.17 -2.96 -7.56
C GLN A 182 16.59 -2.39 -7.59
N GLU A 183 17.49 -3.12 -8.23
CA GLU A 183 18.81 -2.63 -8.59
C GLU A 183 18.66 -1.38 -9.49
N ASN A 184 19.51 -0.38 -9.25
CA ASN A 184 19.50 0.89 -9.97
C ASN A 184 18.18 1.70 -9.84
N CYS A 185 17.39 1.48 -8.80
CA CYS A 185 16.27 2.35 -8.45
C CYS A 185 16.74 3.47 -7.51
N ASN A 186 16.61 4.72 -7.96
CA ASN A 186 17.04 5.90 -7.20
C ASN A 186 16.01 6.41 -6.18
N TYR A 187 14.89 5.71 -6.01
CA TYR A 187 13.90 6.10 -5.02
C TYR A 187 14.49 6.04 -3.62
N PRO A 188 14.49 7.14 -2.84
CA PRO A 188 15.32 7.24 -1.63
C PRO A 188 14.81 6.38 -0.46
N PHE A 189 13.51 6.11 -0.39
CA PHE A 189 12.90 5.34 0.69
C PHE A 189 12.49 3.94 0.21
N LYS A 190 13.08 2.90 0.81
CA LYS A 190 12.94 1.50 0.34
C LYS A 190 11.83 0.72 1.05
N GLU A 191 11.29 1.25 2.14
CA GLU A 191 10.39 0.54 3.06
C GLU A 191 8.91 0.92 2.86
N LEU A 192 8.51 1.23 1.63
CA LEU A 192 7.09 1.34 1.28
C LEU A 192 6.45 -0.05 1.24
N CYS A 193 5.20 -0.19 1.68
CA CYS A 193 4.36 -1.34 1.39
C CYS A 193 3.82 -1.28 -0.06
N GLY A 194 3.17 -2.34 -0.54
CA GLY A 194 2.56 -2.39 -1.88
C GLY A 194 1.57 -1.25 -2.11
N CYS A 195 0.72 -0.96 -1.13
CA CYS A 195 -0.23 0.16 -1.16
C CYS A 195 0.48 1.53 -1.20
N GLY A 196 1.60 1.67 -0.49
CA GLY A 196 2.42 2.88 -0.56
C GLY A 196 2.99 3.12 -1.96
N ILE A 197 3.44 2.07 -2.65
CA ILE A 197 3.91 2.15 -4.04
C ILE A 197 2.76 2.47 -4.99
N ALA A 198 1.61 1.82 -4.84
CA ALA A 198 0.40 2.12 -5.61
C ALA A 198 -0.07 3.57 -5.40
N TYR A 199 0.06 4.10 -4.19
CA TYR A 199 -0.22 5.50 -3.91
C TYR A 199 0.76 6.45 -4.62
N LYS A 200 2.05 6.11 -4.70
CA LYS A 200 3.02 6.88 -5.50
C LYS A 200 2.68 6.87 -6.99
N LEU A 201 2.15 5.76 -7.51
CA LEU A 201 1.63 5.70 -8.88
C LEU A 201 0.45 6.65 -9.05
N ILE A 202 -0.49 6.71 -8.11
CA ILE A 202 -1.60 7.66 -8.12
C ILE A 202 -1.09 9.10 -8.16
N ILE A 203 -0.15 9.47 -7.29
CA ILE A 203 0.42 10.83 -7.27
C ILE A 203 1.05 11.18 -8.62
N ALA A 204 1.87 10.28 -9.19
CA ALA A 204 2.53 10.49 -10.46
C ALA A 204 1.52 10.64 -11.62
N HIS A 205 0.53 9.76 -11.68
CA HIS A 205 -0.51 9.79 -12.71
C HIS A 205 -1.37 11.05 -12.60
N ASN A 206 -1.78 11.43 -11.37
CA ASN A 206 -2.58 12.63 -11.11
C ASN A 206 -1.83 13.92 -11.50
N SER A 207 -0.53 13.98 -11.23
CA SER A 207 0.30 15.15 -11.55
C SER A 207 0.52 15.33 -13.06
N LEU A 208 0.70 14.25 -13.84
CA LEU A 208 0.87 14.33 -15.28
C LEU A 208 -0.42 14.68 -16.04
N LEU A 209 -1.58 14.39 -15.47
CA LEU A 209 -2.89 14.76 -16.03
C LEU A 209 -3.36 16.14 -15.58
N GLU A 210 -2.60 16.83 -14.72
CA GLU A 210 -3.06 18.07 -14.07
C GLU A 210 -4.45 17.90 -13.46
N SER A 211 -4.74 16.69 -12.97
CA SER A 211 -6.05 16.32 -12.44
C SER A 211 -6.31 17.02 -11.11
N SER A 212 -7.57 17.43 -10.89
CA SER A 212 -8.01 18.07 -9.64
C SER A 212 -8.39 17.08 -8.54
N ILE A 213 -8.12 15.77 -8.71
CA ILE A 213 -8.46 14.79 -7.69
C ILE A 213 -7.57 14.99 -6.47
N ASP A 214 -8.20 15.20 -5.30
CA ASP A 214 -7.50 15.21 -4.03
C ASP A 214 -7.06 13.78 -3.68
N THR A 215 -5.78 13.50 -3.89
CA THR A 215 -5.22 12.17 -3.62
C THR A 215 -5.12 11.84 -2.14
N SER A 216 -5.20 12.85 -1.25
CA SER A 216 -5.10 12.64 0.20
C SER A 216 -6.22 11.77 0.76
N ILE A 217 -7.37 11.72 0.09
CA ILE A 217 -8.51 10.87 0.47
C ILE A 217 -8.20 9.35 0.42
N PHE A 218 -7.11 8.95 -0.25
CA PHE A 218 -6.67 7.55 -0.36
C PHE A 218 -5.65 7.14 0.71
N LEU A 219 -5.21 8.08 1.55
CA LEU A 219 -4.20 7.81 2.58
C LEU A 219 -4.69 6.87 3.68
N ASP A 220 -5.98 6.73 3.88
CA ASP A 220 -6.55 5.75 4.79
C ASP A 220 -6.25 4.30 4.35
N PHE A 221 -6.28 4.00 3.05
CA PHE A 221 -5.82 2.72 2.52
C PHE A 221 -4.33 2.49 2.82
N VAL A 222 -3.51 3.50 2.56
CA VAL A 222 -2.06 3.41 2.80
C VAL A 222 -1.75 3.20 4.27
N ALA A 223 -2.46 3.90 5.18
CA ALA A 223 -2.28 3.71 6.62
C ALA A 223 -2.68 2.30 7.06
N LEU A 224 -3.80 1.79 6.54
CA LEU A 224 -4.29 0.45 6.85
C LEU A 224 -3.28 -0.62 6.40
N ALA A 225 -2.78 -0.52 5.17
CA ALA A 225 -1.78 -1.42 4.62
C ALA A 225 -0.45 -1.35 5.36
N THR A 226 0.14 -0.15 5.46
CA THR A 226 1.47 0.07 6.06
C THR A 226 1.55 -0.49 7.48
N VAL A 227 0.51 -0.26 8.28
CA VAL A 227 0.46 -0.72 9.67
C VAL A 227 0.20 -2.22 9.76
N SER A 228 -0.67 -2.77 8.89
CA SER A 228 -1.00 -4.20 8.89
C SER A 228 0.16 -5.08 8.41
N ASP A 229 0.94 -4.59 7.45
CA ASP A 229 2.14 -5.24 6.93
C ASP A 229 3.39 -4.99 7.81
N MET A 230 3.19 -4.34 8.97
CA MET A 230 4.22 -4.04 9.98
C MET A 230 5.43 -3.28 9.42
N MET A 231 5.22 -2.43 8.40
CA MET A 231 6.29 -1.62 7.84
C MET A 231 6.79 -0.58 8.86
N PRO A 232 8.09 -0.24 8.83
CA PRO A 232 8.65 0.72 9.78
C PRO A 232 7.99 2.10 9.63
N LEU A 233 7.47 2.65 10.75
CA LEU A 233 6.79 3.96 10.79
C LEU A 233 7.80 5.11 10.87
N ILE A 234 8.66 5.18 9.89
CA ILE A 234 9.67 6.23 9.69
C ILE A 234 9.45 6.91 8.34
N ASP A 235 10.11 8.04 8.13
CA ASP A 235 10.11 8.80 6.87
C ASP A 235 8.71 8.91 6.22
N GLU A 236 8.54 8.49 4.96
CA GLU A 236 7.28 8.60 4.22
C GLU A 236 6.15 7.76 4.82
N ASN A 237 6.46 6.57 5.33
CA ASN A 237 5.45 5.73 5.99
C ASN A 237 4.82 6.46 7.17
N ARG A 238 5.62 7.14 8.00
CA ARG A 238 5.12 7.94 9.11
C ARG A 238 4.22 9.08 8.64
N ILE A 239 4.60 9.78 7.57
CA ILE A 239 3.81 10.87 6.99
C ILE A 239 2.46 10.34 6.51
N MET A 240 2.49 9.28 5.67
CA MET A 240 1.28 8.72 5.08
C MET A 240 0.35 8.12 6.13
N VAL A 241 0.89 7.41 7.13
CA VAL A 241 0.08 6.84 8.22
C VAL A 241 -0.55 7.94 9.07
N PHE A 242 0.20 9.00 9.43
CA PHE A 242 -0.34 10.12 10.20
C PHE A 242 -1.54 10.77 9.50
N HIS A 243 -1.41 11.08 8.22
CA HIS A 243 -2.50 11.69 7.45
C HIS A 243 -3.63 10.69 7.18
N GLY A 244 -3.33 9.43 6.92
CA GLY A 244 -4.32 8.38 6.70
C GLY A 244 -5.17 8.10 7.94
N LEU A 245 -4.57 8.09 9.13
CA LEU A 245 -5.32 8.02 10.40
C LEU A 245 -6.24 9.23 10.59
N ASN A 246 -5.81 10.42 10.16
CA ASN A 246 -6.68 11.61 10.20
C ASN A 246 -7.88 11.44 9.26
N VAL A 247 -7.69 10.90 8.04
CA VAL A 247 -8.79 10.57 7.11
C VAL A 247 -9.74 9.55 7.74
N MET A 248 -9.23 8.44 8.29
CA MET A 248 -10.04 7.42 8.95
C MET A 248 -10.89 7.97 10.10
N ASN A 249 -10.34 8.89 10.88
CA ASN A 249 -11.04 9.45 12.04
C ASN A 249 -12.00 10.58 11.70
N SER A 250 -11.79 11.30 10.59
CA SER A 250 -12.63 12.45 10.20
C SER A 250 -13.72 12.09 9.20
N LYS A 251 -13.38 11.31 8.17
CA LYS A 251 -14.27 10.92 7.07
C LYS A 251 -14.05 9.45 6.68
N PRO A 252 -14.38 8.50 7.55
CA PRO A 252 -14.17 7.08 7.27
C PRO A 252 -14.97 6.65 6.04
N ARG A 253 -14.35 5.81 5.21
CA ARG A 253 -15.03 5.17 4.07
C ARG A 253 -16.26 4.40 4.52
N ILE A 254 -17.28 4.38 3.68
CA ILE A 254 -18.54 3.68 3.97
C ILE A 254 -18.24 2.22 4.32
N GLY A 255 -17.40 1.53 3.54
CA GLY A 255 -17.04 0.13 3.78
C GLY A 255 -16.31 -0.11 5.11
N LEU A 256 -15.55 0.86 5.63
CA LEU A 256 -14.87 0.71 6.92
C LEU A 256 -15.72 1.14 8.12
N ARG A 257 -16.81 1.88 7.92
CA ARG A 257 -17.59 2.48 9.02
C ARG A 257 -18.05 1.49 10.08
N ASN A 258 -18.46 0.28 9.67
CA ASN A 258 -18.94 -0.73 10.61
C ASN A 258 -17.80 -1.33 11.42
N PHE A 259 -16.66 -1.62 10.78
CA PHE A 259 -15.46 -2.04 11.50
C PHE A 259 -15.04 -1.00 12.54
N LEU A 260 -15.07 0.27 12.16
CA LEU A 260 -14.67 1.37 13.04
C LEU A 260 -15.65 1.59 14.19
N LYS A 261 -16.97 1.35 13.98
CA LYS A 261 -17.99 1.46 15.03
C LYS A 261 -17.80 0.46 16.16
N SER A 262 -17.28 -0.73 15.87
CA SER A 262 -17.02 -1.76 16.88
C SER A 262 -15.77 -1.45 17.74
N ILE A 263 -15.02 -0.39 17.40
CA ILE A 263 -13.77 0.00 18.05
C ILE A 263 -13.99 1.29 18.84
N ASN A 264 -13.81 1.21 20.17
CA ASN A 264 -13.98 2.38 21.02
C ASN A 264 -12.85 3.41 20.85
N GLY A 265 -13.23 4.68 20.77
CA GLY A 265 -12.32 5.82 20.71
C GLY A 265 -11.63 6.00 19.35
N LYS A 266 -10.67 6.93 19.30
CA LYS A 266 -9.94 7.30 18.07
C LYS A 266 -9.15 6.12 17.52
N ILE A 267 -9.16 5.93 16.21
CA ILE A 267 -8.36 4.92 15.51
C ILE A 267 -6.89 5.37 15.52
N ASP A 268 -6.04 4.47 15.94
CA ASP A 268 -4.58 4.58 15.97
C ASP A 268 -3.93 3.33 15.37
N GLU A 269 -2.60 3.31 15.31
CA GLU A 269 -1.81 2.21 14.74
C GLU A 269 -2.09 0.89 15.48
N SER A 270 -2.24 0.93 16.81
CA SER A 270 -2.53 -0.28 17.61
C SER A 270 -3.87 -0.89 17.22
N LYS A 271 -4.90 -0.07 16.99
CA LYS A 271 -6.21 -0.55 16.57
C LYS A 271 -6.21 -1.12 15.16
N ILE A 272 -5.40 -0.56 14.27
CA ILE A 272 -5.19 -1.17 12.95
C ILE A 272 -4.53 -2.54 13.12
N SER A 273 -3.40 -2.62 13.83
CA SER A 273 -2.63 -3.87 13.99
C SER A 273 -3.40 -4.98 14.69
N PHE A 274 -4.18 -4.67 15.72
CA PHE A 274 -4.78 -5.68 16.60
C PHE A 274 -6.29 -5.87 16.43
N ASN A 275 -6.97 -4.95 15.75
CA ASN A 275 -8.43 -5.04 15.58
C ASN A 275 -8.84 -5.09 14.10
N ILE A 276 -8.36 -4.18 13.24
CA ILE A 276 -8.84 -4.06 11.86
C ILE A 276 -8.10 -5.04 10.95
N GLY A 277 -6.78 -4.98 10.92
CA GLY A 277 -5.93 -5.82 10.06
C GLY A 277 -6.19 -7.32 10.21
N PRO A 278 -6.22 -7.88 11.44
CA PRO A 278 -6.52 -9.29 11.64
C PRO A 278 -7.87 -9.73 11.09
N ARG A 279 -8.91 -8.89 11.18
CA ARG A 279 -10.24 -9.20 10.65
C ARG A 279 -10.24 -9.28 9.12
N ILE A 280 -9.57 -8.34 8.46
CA ILE A 280 -9.42 -8.35 7.00
C ILE A 280 -8.62 -9.57 6.56
N ASN A 281 -7.50 -9.85 7.21
CA ASN A 281 -6.66 -11.02 6.91
C ASN A 281 -7.38 -12.34 7.11
N ALA A 282 -8.24 -12.47 8.15
CA ALA A 282 -9.01 -13.66 8.37
C ALA A 282 -10.02 -13.92 7.25
N ALA A 283 -10.71 -12.88 6.76
CA ALA A 283 -11.63 -13.01 5.63
C ALA A 283 -10.91 -13.47 4.35
N GLY A 284 -9.71 -12.96 4.07
CA GLY A 284 -8.86 -13.42 2.96
C GLY A 284 -8.40 -14.88 3.10
N ARG A 285 -8.36 -15.41 4.33
CA ARG A 285 -8.01 -16.82 4.60
C ARG A 285 -9.19 -17.78 4.52
N MET A 286 -10.41 -17.33 4.83
CA MET A 286 -11.59 -18.20 4.93
C MET A 286 -12.41 -18.26 3.64
N LYS A 287 -12.36 -17.21 2.81
CA LYS A 287 -12.99 -17.11 1.49
C LYS A 287 -11.98 -16.54 0.49
N THR A 288 -12.37 -15.59 -0.30
CA THR A 288 -11.47 -14.86 -1.18
C THR A 288 -11.29 -13.43 -0.66
N GLY A 289 -10.11 -12.84 -0.82
CA GLY A 289 -9.87 -11.43 -0.52
C GLY A 289 -10.77 -10.47 -1.33
N LYS A 290 -11.50 -11.01 -2.33
CA LYS A 290 -12.47 -10.27 -3.13
C LYS A 290 -13.53 -9.57 -2.30
N ILE A 291 -14.06 -10.22 -1.25
CA ILE A 291 -15.09 -9.61 -0.38
C ILE A 291 -14.56 -8.34 0.31
N ILE A 292 -13.26 -8.30 0.62
CA ILE A 292 -12.63 -7.13 1.23
C ILE A 292 -12.53 -6.00 0.21
N VAL A 293 -12.11 -6.29 -1.02
CA VAL A 293 -12.09 -5.27 -2.08
C VAL A 293 -13.50 -4.74 -2.32
N ASP A 294 -14.50 -5.63 -2.47
CA ASP A 294 -15.91 -5.24 -2.63
C ASP A 294 -16.37 -4.30 -1.51
N LEU A 295 -16.05 -4.63 -0.25
CA LEU A 295 -16.39 -3.80 0.91
C LEU A 295 -15.70 -2.42 0.86
N LEU A 296 -14.40 -2.40 0.54
CA LEU A 296 -13.60 -1.17 0.55
C LEU A 296 -13.96 -0.19 -0.58
N ILE A 297 -14.47 -0.69 -1.71
CA ILE A 297 -14.91 0.16 -2.83
C ILE A 297 -16.40 0.55 -2.75
N GLU A 298 -17.18 -0.07 -1.86
CA GLU A 298 -18.62 0.11 -1.77
C GLU A 298 -19.02 1.53 -1.32
N GLU A 299 -20.03 2.09 -1.96
CA GLU A 299 -20.57 3.43 -1.69
C GLU A 299 -22.02 3.43 -1.19
N ASP A 300 -22.75 2.31 -1.40
CA ASP A 300 -24.08 2.13 -0.79
C ASP A 300 -23.95 1.60 0.63
N ILE A 301 -24.56 2.32 1.58
CA ILE A 301 -24.43 2.02 3.02
C ILE A 301 -25.09 0.68 3.40
N ASN A 302 -26.18 0.29 2.74
CA ASN A 302 -26.89 -0.95 3.07
C ASN A 302 -26.09 -2.15 2.59
N ARG A 303 -25.52 -2.06 1.39
CA ARG A 303 -24.66 -3.09 0.83
C ARG A 303 -23.34 -3.20 1.59
N ALA A 304 -22.74 -2.08 1.99
CA ALA A 304 -21.56 -2.07 2.85
C ALA A 304 -21.84 -2.72 4.22
N ASN A 305 -23.02 -2.49 4.79
CA ASN A 305 -23.42 -3.15 6.04
C ASN A 305 -23.53 -4.67 5.86
N THR A 306 -24.11 -5.15 4.76
CA THR A 306 -24.20 -6.58 4.46
C THR A 306 -22.81 -7.19 4.32
N LEU A 307 -21.95 -6.60 3.48
CA LEU A 307 -20.57 -7.06 3.28
C LEU A 307 -19.76 -7.07 4.59
N SER A 308 -19.91 -6.04 5.41
CA SER A 308 -19.25 -5.96 6.71
C SER A 308 -19.69 -7.09 7.65
N ASN A 309 -20.99 -7.40 7.69
CA ASN A 309 -21.51 -8.52 8.50
C ASN A 309 -20.99 -9.88 7.98
N ASP A 310 -20.91 -10.06 6.66
CA ASP A 310 -20.33 -11.26 6.07
C ASP A 310 -18.85 -11.44 6.47
N VAL A 311 -18.07 -10.35 6.44
CA VAL A 311 -16.68 -10.36 6.89
C VAL A 311 -16.57 -10.65 8.38
N GLU A 312 -17.41 -10.08 9.24
CA GLU A 312 -17.43 -10.37 10.68
C GLU A 312 -17.82 -11.83 10.97
N TYR A 313 -18.76 -12.39 10.21
CA TYR A 313 -19.13 -13.81 10.34
C TYR A 313 -17.95 -14.75 10.00
N LEU A 314 -17.12 -14.39 9.01
CA LEU A 314 -15.92 -15.15 8.66
C LEU A 314 -14.82 -15.08 9.74
N ASN A 315 -14.92 -14.17 10.70
CA ASN A 315 -13.96 -13.99 11.79
C ASN A 315 -14.35 -14.72 13.09
N GLN A 316 -15.55 -15.33 13.16
CA GLN A 316 -16.04 -16.10 14.31
C GLN A 316 -15.71 -17.59 14.16
#